data_6bf7a2be9a90020ebedff62cdfa0f803
#
_entry.id   6bf7a2be9a90020ebedff62cdfa0f803
#
_cell.length_a   1.000
_cell.length_b   1.000
_cell.length_c   1.000
_cell.angle_alpha   90.00
_cell.angle_beta   90.00
_cell.angle_gamma   90.00
#
_symmetry.space_group_name_H-M   'P 1'
#
loop_
_entity.id
_entity.type
_entity.pdbx_description
1 polymer ?
#
loop_
_entity_poly.entity_id
_entity_poly.type
_entity_poly.pdbx_seq_one_letter_code
_entity_poly.pdbx_strand_id
1 'polypeptide(L)'
;MSSLLLRNLRTILTCDDGDAVLEHADLYCENGIIRGLGPDLPQTADTVIDGSHYWCYPGLINTHHHLYQVFSRNLPQVQNLELFDWLTALYEIWKGLDEQVVRLSSLTGMGELLKHGCTTCFDHHYVFPAGCGDLIGAQFAAAEELGMRMFASRGSMDLSRKDGGLPPDSVVQTVDAIMKDSARVIEAYHDPSFGSMRQVALAPCSPFSVSGELLRQSAILARQYGVRLHTHLCETRDEERYTLEHYGVRPLEYMASLGWTGPDVWYAHDIHFNDEELRELARTGTGVAHCPISNMKLASGVARVPEMLALDVPVGLAVDGSASNDGSSLMEELRVCYLLHRLTSSEKAPSGYQVLKMATRGSARLLGREDIGQLAVGKCADFFLVDSRRLELVGGAYSPADVLATVGLRGPVDCTVVNGRVVVKEGHLVTIDEEKTAADARKACGAYLAKA
;
A
#
# COMPACT_ATOMS: atom_id res chain seq x y z
N MET A 1 30.16 -4.36 3.42
CA MET A 1 29.50 -3.08 3.11
C MET A 1 29.13 -3.15 1.65
N SER A 2 27.90 -2.89 1.28
CA SER A 2 27.47 -2.87 -0.13
C SER A 2 27.28 -1.43 -0.57
N SER A 3 27.86 -1.07 -1.71
CA SER A 3 27.74 0.27 -2.30
C SER A 3 27.27 0.20 -3.74
N LEU A 4 26.42 1.15 -4.12
CA LEU A 4 25.86 1.27 -5.47
C LEU A 4 26.00 2.72 -5.92
N LEU A 5 26.52 2.90 -7.13
CA LEU A 5 26.65 4.19 -7.78
C LEU A 5 25.93 4.18 -9.13
N LEU A 6 24.97 5.08 -9.29
CA LEU A 6 24.35 5.38 -10.57
C LEU A 6 25.02 6.63 -11.11
N ARG A 7 25.66 6.51 -12.29
CA ARG A 7 26.37 7.62 -12.90
C ARG A 7 25.56 8.30 -13.97
N ASN A 8 25.64 9.64 -13.99
CA ASN A 8 25.09 10.48 -15.04
C ASN A 8 23.61 10.18 -15.34
N LEU A 9 22.80 9.96 -14.28
CA LEU A 9 21.35 9.78 -14.45
C LEU A 9 20.77 10.94 -15.26
N ARG A 10 20.01 10.62 -16.31
CA ARG A 10 19.42 11.62 -17.18
C ARG A 10 18.58 12.63 -16.41
N THR A 11 17.76 12.14 -15.50
CA THR A 11 16.94 12.97 -14.61
C THR A 11 16.71 12.24 -13.31
N ILE A 12 16.79 12.93 -12.18
CA ILE A 12 16.41 12.44 -10.86
C ILE A 12 15.25 13.30 -10.35
N LEU A 13 14.10 12.69 -10.09
CA LEU A 13 12.96 13.30 -9.41
C LEU A 13 13.09 13.01 -7.92
N THR A 14 13.30 14.02 -7.09
CA THR A 14 13.59 13.78 -5.67
C THR A 14 12.34 13.57 -4.83
N CYS A 15 11.23 14.20 -5.20
CA CYS A 15 10.02 14.32 -4.37
C CYS A 15 10.31 14.81 -2.94
N ASP A 16 11.40 15.53 -2.74
CA ASP A 16 11.77 16.13 -1.46
C ASP A 16 10.98 17.44 -1.17
N ASP A 17 11.31 18.12 -0.09
CA ASP A 17 10.62 19.36 0.30
C ASP A 17 10.77 20.50 -0.71
N GLY A 18 11.86 20.48 -1.46
CA GLY A 18 12.16 21.46 -2.51
C GLY A 18 11.64 21.08 -3.89
N ASP A 19 11.04 19.88 -4.04
CA ASP A 19 10.63 19.32 -5.33
C ASP A 19 11.76 19.38 -6.37
N ALA A 20 13.00 19.08 -5.94
CA ALA A 20 14.18 19.21 -6.77
C ALA A 20 14.17 18.21 -7.94
N VAL A 21 14.54 18.69 -9.12
CA VAL A 21 14.78 17.89 -10.31
C VAL A 21 16.26 18.07 -10.71
N LEU A 22 17.01 16.98 -10.71
CA LEU A 22 18.43 17.01 -11.07
C LEU A 22 18.63 16.37 -12.43
N GLU A 23 19.35 17.08 -13.30
CA GLU A 23 19.71 16.61 -14.63
C GLU A 23 21.19 16.19 -14.64
N HIS A 24 21.50 15.07 -15.32
CA HIS A 24 22.87 14.57 -15.48
C HIS A 24 23.65 14.46 -14.16
N ALA A 25 22.99 13.90 -13.13
CA ALA A 25 23.53 13.78 -11.79
C ALA A 25 23.80 12.33 -11.41
N ASP A 26 24.72 12.14 -10.46
CA ASP A 26 25.02 10.84 -9.86
C ASP A 26 24.18 10.62 -8.60
N LEU A 27 23.86 9.35 -8.30
CA LEU A 27 23.31 8.91 -7.03
C LEU A 27 24.23 7.83 -6.44
N TYR A 28 24.77 8.09 -5.25
CA TYR A 28 25.59 7.13 -4.52
C TYR A 28 24.90 6.69 -3.22
N CYS A 29 24.82 5.40 -3.02
CA CYS A 29 24.34 4.85 -1.76
C CYS A 29 25.30 3.79 -1.19
N GLU A 30 25.34 3.72 0.13
CA GLU A 30 26.16 2.80 0.89
C GLU A 30 25.36 2.27 2.08
N ASN A 31 25.35 0.95 2.28
CA ASN A 31 24.63 0.26 3.36
C ASN A 31 23.13 0.67 3.41
N GLY A 32 22.48 0.75 2.24
CA GLY A 32 21.07 1.08 2.14
C GLY A 32 20.70 2.55 2.28
N ILE A 33 21.68 3.44 2.48
CA ILE A 33 21.46 4.89 2.68
C ILE A 33 22.05 5.67 1.52
N ILE A 34 21.33 6.68 1.04
CA ILE A 34 21.83 7.64 0.06
C ILE A 34 22.90 8.51 0.74
N ARG A 35 24.14 8.46 0.23
CA ARG A 35 25.30 9.18 0.76
C ARG A 35 25.73 10.37 -0.12
N GLY A 36 25.31 10.35 -1.38
CA GLY A 36 25.60 11.43 -2.32
C GLY A 36 24.52 11.53 -3.37
N LEU A 37 24.19 12.77 -3.75
CA LEU A 37 23.23 13.10 -4.78
C LEU A 37 23.68 14.42 -5.43
N GLY A 38 24.04 14.40 -6.72
CA GLY A 38 24.53 15.58 -7.42
C GLY A 38 25.52 15.21 -8.53
N PRO A 39 26.09 16.21 -9.22
CA PRO A 39 27.02 15.96 -10.33
C PRO A 39 28.38 15.46 -9.81
N ASP A 40 29.05 14.67 -10.65
CA ASP A 40 30.48 14.31 -10.53
C ASP A 40 30.90 13.76 -9.16
N LEU A 41 30.10 12.84 -8.59
CA LEU A 41 30.47 12.22 -7.32
C LEU A 41 31.73 11.36 -7.48
N PRO A 42 32.80 11.58 -6.67
CA PRO A 42 34.12 10.97 -6.88
C PRO A 42 34.24 9.55 -6.32
N GLN A 43 33.14 8.87 -6.04
CA GLN A 43 33.12 7.57 -5.39
C GLN A 43 33.37 6.42 -6.37
N THR A 44 34.00 5.36 -5.83
CA THR A 44 33.96 4.01 -6.40
C THR A 44 32.90 3.22 -5.62
N ALA A 45 32.26 2.24 -6.26
CA ALA A 45 31.25 1.40 -5.63
C ALA A 45 31.41 -0.05 -6.06
N ASP A 46 30.88 -0.99 -5.24
CA ASP A 46 30.86 -2.41 -5.59
C ASP A 46 30.05 -2.69 -6.85
N THR A 47 29.01 -1.87 -7.09
CA THR A 47 28.18 -1.91 -8.28
C THR A 47 28.08 -0.51 -8.87
N VAL A 48 28.31 -0.38 -10.18
CA VAL A 48 28.16 0.88 -10.93
C VAL A 48 27.17 0.64 -12.07
N ILE A 49 26.17 1.52 -12.19
CA ILE A 49 25.18 1.52 -13.28
C ILE A 49 25.32 2.80 -14.08
N ASP A 50 25.42 2.68 -15.42
CA ASP A 50 25.31 3.83 -16.31
C ASP A 50 23.85 4.30 -16.36
N GLY A 51 23.61 5.51 -15.86
CA GLY A 51 22.29 6.12 -15.76
C GLY A 51 21.91 7.03 -16.92
N SER A 52 22.78 7.18 -17.94
CA SER A 52 22.69 8.23 -18.99
C SER A 52 21.35 8.27 -19.75
N HIS A 53 20.58 7.21 -19.71
CA HIS A 53 19.27 7.11 -20.35
C HIS A 53 18.13 6.85 -19.37
N TYR A 54 18.39 6.78 -18.07
CA TYR A 54 17.37 6.51 -17.06
C TYR A 54 16.82 7.78 -16.41
N TRP A 55 15.52 7.79 -16.21
CA TRP A 55 14.87 8.61 -15.20
C TRP A 55 14.83 7.82 -13.89
N CYS A 56 15.18 8.46 -12.79
CA CYS A 56 15.18 7.89 -11.44
C CYS A 56 14.08 8.53 -10.59
N TYR A 57 13.27 7.71 -9.97
CA TYR A 57 12.15 8.09 -9.13
C TYR A 57 12.29 7.46 -7.74
N PRO A 58 11.80 8.12 -6.66
CA PRO A 58 11.65 7.46 -5.37
C PRO A 58 10.77 6.23 -5.51
N GLY A 59 11.07 5.18 -4.76
CA GLY A 59 10.25 3.98 -4.73
C GLY A 59 8.80 4.28 -4.37
N LEU A 60 7.86 3.72 -5.11
CA LEU A 60 6.44 3.83 -4.80
C LEU A 60 6.15 3.09 -3.49
N ILE A 61 5.18 3.59 -2.74
CA ILE A 61 4.78 3.08 -1.43
C ILE A 61 3.29 2.79 -1.46
N ASN A 62 2.94 1.53 -1.37
CA ASN A 62 1.56 1.07 -1.31
C ASN A 62 1.02 1.10 0.12
N THR A 63 -0.05 1.84 0.38
CA THR A 63 -0.56 2.11 1.74
C THR A 63 -1.79 1.30 2.14
N HIS A 64 -2.27 0.42 1.24
CA HIS A 64 -3.39 -0.48 1.48
C HIS A 64 -3.38 -1.64 0.48
N HIS A 65 -3.41 -2.86 0.97
CA HIS A 65 -3.51 -4.09 0.18
C HIS A 65 -4.15 -5.20 1.01
N HIS A 66 -4.59 -6.27 0.34
CA HIS A 66 -4.99 -7.55 0.90
C HIS A 66 -4.30 -8.65 0.10
N LEU A 67 -3.04 -8.94 0.43
CA LEU A 67 -2.18 -9.83 -0.37
C LEU A 67 -2.77 -11.24 -0.56
N TYR A 68 -3.51 -11.75 0.42
CA TYR A 68 -4.17 -13.05 0.29
C TYR A 68 -5.23 -13.08 -0.82
N GLN A 69 -5.79 -11.92 -1.21
CA GLN A 69 -6.80 -11.81 -2.28
C GLN A 69 -6.25 -12.07 -3.68
N VAL A 70 -4.92 -12.08 -3.86
CA VAL A 70 -4.29 -12.41 -5.15
C VAL A 70 -4.80 -13.74 -5.71
N PHE A 71 -5.09 -14.72 -4.85
CA PHE A 71 -5.60 -16.03 -5.26
C PHE A 71 -7.12 -16.07 -5.50
N SER A 72 -7.82 -14.97 -5.28
CA SER A 72 -9.25 -14.83 -5.56
C SER A 72 -9.57 -13.69 -6.53
N ARG A 73 -8.57 -13.20 -7.29
CA ARG A 73 -8.78 -12.20 -8.34
C ARG A 73 -9.51 -12.78 -9.56
N ASN A 74 -10.23 -11.93 -10.28
CA ASN A 74 -10.90 -12.26 -11.55
C ASN A 74 -11.87 -13.46 -11.46
N LEU A 75 -12.51 -13.67 -10.32
CA LEU A 75 -13.52 -14.72 -10.16
C LEU A 75 -14.85 -14.28 -10.80
N PRO A 76 -15.39 -14.99 -11.81
CA PRO A 76 -16.57 -14.54 -12.55
C PRO A 76 -17.80 -14.26 -11.69
N GLN A 77 -17.98 -15.03 -10.60
CA GLN A 77 -19.15 -14.93 -9.73
C GLN A 77 -19.20 -13.66 -8.87
N VAL A 78 -18.09 -12.90 -8.78
CA VAL A 78 -18.03 -11.68 -7.94
C VAL A 78 -17.76 -10.40 -8.73
N GLN A 79 -17.58 -10.48 -10.07
CA GLN A 79 -17.12 -9.34 -10.88
C GLN A 79 -18.07 -8.13 -10.89
N ASN A 80 -19.37 -8.34 -10.72
CA ASN A 80 -20.39 -7.30 -10.78
C ASN A 80 -21.13 -7.12 -9.44
N LEU A 81 -20.57 -7.63 -8.33
CA LEU A 81 -21.17 -7.47 -7.02
C LEU A 81 -20.72 -6.17 -6.37
N GLU A 82 -21.64 -5.50 -5.66
CA GLU A 82 -21.32 -4.41 -4.75
C GLU A 82 -20.68 -4.93 -3.45
N LEU A 83 -20.04 -4.06 -2.68
CA LEU A 83 -19.14 -4.42 -1.58
C LEU A 83 -19.71 -5.48 -0.61
N PHE A 84 -20.94 -5.34 -0.10
CA PHE A 84 -21.46 -6.23 0.94
C PHE A 84 -21.74 -7.64 0.41
N ASP A 85 -22.31 -7.76 -0.78
CA ASP A 85 -22.55 -9.05 -1.44
C ASP A 85 -21.22 -9.67 -1.89
N TRP A 86 -20.28 -8.85 -2.38
CA TRP A 86 -18.94 -9.25 -2.74
C TRP A 86 -18.16 -9.83 -1.55
N LEU A 87 -18.16 -9.16 -0.39
CA LEU A 87 -17.56 -9.66 0.85
C LEU A 87 -18.19 -10.97 1.29
N THR A 88 -19.53 -11.04 1.29
CA THR A 88 -20.27 -12.24 1.70
C THR A 88 -19.90 -13.46 0.87
N ALA A 89 -19.75 -13.30 -0.44
CA ALA A 89 -19.33 -14.37 -1.34
C ALA A 89 -17.86 -14.78 -1.11
N LEU A 90 -16.97 -13.82 -0.93
CA LEU A 90 -15.53 -14.09 -0.82
C LEU A 90 -15.10 -14.61 0.55
N TYR A 91 -15.81 -14.29 1.63
CA TYR A 91 -15.53 -14.91 2.95
C TYR A 91 -15.64 -16.43 2.91
N GLU A 92 -16.50 -16.99 2.07
CA GLU A 92 -16.63 -18.45 1.91
C GLU A 92 -15.37 -19.08 1.29
N ILE A 93 -14.60 -18.31 0.51
CA ILE A 93 -13.30 -18.71 -0.01
C ILE A 93 -12.23 -18.44 1.05
N TRP A 94 -12.20 -17.23 1.61
CA TRP A 94 -11.13 -16.77 2.51
C TRP A 94 -11.08 -17.51 3.85
N LYS A 95 -12.16 -18.16 4.27
CA LYS A 95 -12.15 -19.05 5.46
C LYS A 95 -11.20 -20.25 5.33
N GLY A 96 -10.70 -20.54 4.13
CA GLY A 96 -9.74 -21.60 3.83
C GLY A 96 -8.27 -21.15 3.81
N LEU A 97 -7.95 -19.92 4.27
CA LEU A 97 -6.57 -19.41 4.32
C LEU A 97 -5.69 -20.22 5.28
N ASP A 98 -4.46 -20.48 4.84
CA ASP A 98 -3.39 -21.07 5.63
C ASP A 98 -2.04 -20.36 5.32
N GLU A 99 -0.98 -20.70 6.05
CA GLU A 99 0.35 -20.10 5.86
C GLU A 99 0.89 -20.24 4.44
N GLN A 100 0.66 -21.38 3.78
CA GLN A 100 1.15 -21.61 2.42
C GLN A 100 0.44 -20.72 1.41
N VAL A 101 -0.88 -20.61 1.52
CA VAL A 101 -1.70 -19.74 0.68
C VAL A 101 -1.26 -18.28 0.85
N VAL A 102 -1.15 -17.82 2.10
CA VAL A 102 -0.74 -16.43 2.40
C VAL A 102 0.69 -16.16 1.93
N ARG A 103 1.65 -17.07 2.16
CA ARG A 103 3.02 -16.89 1.69
C ARG A 103 3.10 -16.75 0.17
N LEU A 104 2.47 -17.67 -0.59
CA LEU A 104 2.57 -17.69 -2.04
C LEU A 104 1.76 -16.56 -2.70
N SER A 105 0.61 -16.19 -2.15
CA SER A 105 -0.14 -15.01 -2.62
C SER A 105 0.64 -13.73 -2.34
N SER A 106 1.32 -13.63 -1.19
CA SER A 106 2.17 -12.49 -0.84
C SER A 106 3.40 -12.38 -1.74
N LEU A 107 4.08 -13.49 -2.04
CA LEU A 107 5.17 -13.50 -3.03
C LEU A 107 4.68 -13.00 -4.40
N THR A 108 3.49 -13.42 -4.82
CA THR A 108 2.91 -13.02 -6.11
C THR A 108 2.57 -11.53 -6.14
N GLY A 109 1.80 -11.03 -5.16
CA GLY A 109 1.38 -9.62 -5.12
C GLY A 109 2.54 -8.65 -4.91
N MET A 110 3.42 -8.94 -3.95
CA MET A 110 4.61 -8.11 -3.70
C MET A 110 5.62 -8.18 -4.86
N GLY A 111 5.76 -9.34 -5.51
CA GLY A 111 6.58 -9.48 -6.72
C GLY A 111 6.07 -8.59 -7.85
N GLU A 112 4.75 -8.54 -8.07
CA GLU A 112 4.12 -7.65 -9.04
C GLU A 112 4.33 -6.17 -8.68
N LEU A 113 4.17 -5.79 -7.41
CA LEU A 113 4.46 -4.45 -6.91
C LEU A 113 5.91 -4.03 -7.18
N LEU A 114 6.90 -4.88 -6.84
CA LEU A 114 8.32 -4.60 -7.06
C LEU A 114 8.64 -4.40 -8.55
N LYS A 115 8.08 -5.22 -9.43
CA LYS A 115 8.27 -5.10 -10.89
C LYS A 115 7.73 -3.78 -11.44
N HIS A 116 6.82 -3.13 -10.73
CA HIS A 116 6.23 -1.84 -11.08
C HIS A 116 6.75 -0.67 -10.20
N GLY A 117 7.95 -0.82 -9.63
CA GLY A 117 8.65 0.26 -8.93
C GLY A 117 8.18 0.52 -7.49
N CYS A 118 7.31 -0.32 -6.94
CA CYS A 118 6.89 -0.20 -5.54
C CYS A 118 7.93 -0.88 -4.63
N THR A 119 8.45 -0.15 -3.65
CA THR A 119 9.51 -0.61 -2.74
C THR A 119 9.03 -0.93 -1.34
N THR A 120 7.83 -0.43 -0.98
CA THR A 120 7.22 -0.64 0.34
C THR A 120 5.74 -1.03 0.17
N CYS A 121 5.33 -2.10 0.83
CA CYS A 121 3.94 -2.57 0.84
C CYS A 121 3.39 -2.58 2.26
N PHE A 122 2.27 -1.86 2.48
CA PHE A 122 1.39 -2.11 3.62
C PHE A 122 0.33 -3.11 3.21
N ASP A 123 0.10 -4.13 4.05
CA ASP A 123 -0.96 -5.13 3.88
C ASP A 123 -1.95 -5.11 5.04
N HIS A 124 -3.23 -5.04 4.72
CA HIS A 124 -4.34 -5.15 5.66
C HIS A 124 -4.85 -6.59 5.71
N HIS A 125 -4.16 -7.45 6.48
CA HIS A 125 -4.59 -8.84 6.69
C HIS A 125 -5.56 -8.92 7.86
N TYR A 126 -6.82 -9.28 7.62
CA TYR A 126 -7.86 -9.29 8.65
C TYR A 126 -8.63 -10.61 8.77
N VAL A 127 -8.34 -11.62 7.94
CA VAL A 127 -9.01 -12.92 7.96
C VAL A 127 -8.10 -13.96 8.62
N PHE A 128 -8.49 -14.46 9.77
CA PHE A 128 -7.75 -15.44 10.56
C PHE A 128 -8.62 -16.67 10.89
N PRO A 129 -8.70 -17.66 10.00
CA PRO A 129 -9.43 -18.90 10.28
C PRO A 129 -8.81 -19.68 11.45
N ALA A 130 -9.61 -20.46 12.15
CA ALA A 130 -9.10 -21.30 13.23
C ALA A 130 -8.04 -22.29 12.72
N GLY A 131 -6.88 -22.33 13.38
CA GLY A 131 -5.77 -23.22 13.00
C GLY A 131 -4.98 -22.79 11.75
N CYS A 132 -5.11 -21.56 11.31
CA CYS A 132 -4.44 -21.04 10.10
C CYS A 132 -2.92 -20.88 10.22
N GLY A 133 -2.32 -20.99 11.41
CA GLY A 133 -0.90 -20.79 11.67
C GLY A 133 -0.53 -19.30 11.83
N ASP A 134 0.75 -18.97 11.61
CA ASP A 134 1.26 -17.60 11.70
C ASP A 134 1.24 -16.89 10.34
N LEU A 135 0.07 -16.39 9.96
CA LEU A 135 -0.14 -15.75 8.65
C LEU A 135 0.70 -14.48 8.48
N ILE A 136 0.90 -13.71 9.55
CA ILE A 136 1.72 -12.49 9.50
C ILE A 136 3.22 -12.84 9.37
N GLY A 137 3.67 -13.89 10.06
CA GLY A 137 5.01 -14.44 9.87
C GLY A 137 5.25 -14.92 8.43
N ALA A 138 4.26 -15.56 7.81
CA ALA A 138 4.32 -15.98 6.41
C ALA A 138 4.46 -14.80 5.43
N GLN A 139 3.80 -13.67 5.69
CA GLN A 139 3.95 -12.43 4.90
C GLN A 139 5.34 -11.84 5.03
N PHE A 140 5.87 -11.72 6.27
CA PHE A 140 7.23 -11.22 6.48
C PHE A 140 8.29 -12.10 5.84
N ALA A 141 8.13 -13.43 5.90
CA ALA A 141 9.04 -14.36 5.22
C ALA A 141 9.03 -14.16 3.69
N ALA A 142 7.86 -13.94 3.09
CA ALA A 142 7.74 -13.64 1.66
C ALA A 142 8.41 -12.29 1.30
N ALA A 143 8.23 -11.27 2.13
CA ALA A 143 8.84 -9.96 1.95
C ALA A 143 10.38 -10.03 2.04
N GLU A 144 10.92 -10.79 3.00
CA GLU A 144 12.36 -11.00 3.18
C GLU A 144 12.98 -11.71 1.96
N GLU A 145 12.32 -12.75 1.46
CA GLU A 145 12.75 -13.48 0.26
C GLU A 145 12.82 -12.57 -0.97
N LEU A 146 11.81 -11.71 -1.16
CA LEU A 146 11.78 -10.72 -2.24
C LEU A 146 12.73 -9.55 -2.03
N GLY A 147 13.11 -9.25 -0.79
CA GLY A 147 13.83 -8.03 -0.44
C GLY A 147 12.95 -6.79 -0.44
N MET A 148 11.64 -6.94 -0.24
CA MET A 148 10.68 -5.84 -0.15
C MET A 148 10.54 -5.32 1.27
N ARG A 149 10.39 -4.00 1.44
CA ARG A 149 10.02 -3.41 2.72
C ARG A 149 8.54 -3.68 3.00
N MET A 150 8.25 -4.32 4.13
CA MET A 150 6.90 -4.74 4.49
C MET A 150 6.40 -4.05 5.75
N PHE A 151 5.20 -3.50 5.66
CA PHE A 151 4.43 -3.02 6.79
C PHE A 151 3.16 -3.89 6.89
N ALA A 152 3.18 -4.92 7.74
CA ALA A 152 2.06 -5.84 7.90
C ALA A 152 1.08 -5.31 8.95
N SER A 153 -0.19 -5.66 8.79
CA SER A 153 -1.17 -5.41 9.86
C SER A 153 -1.62 -6.70 10.55
N ARG A 154 -1.79 -6.64 11.87
CA ARG A 154 -2.64 -7.56 12.57
C ARG A 154 -4.06 -6.99 12.54
N GLY A 155 -4.79 -7.30 11.44
CA GLY A 155 -6.20 -6.98 11.30
C GLY A 155 -7.08 -7.94 12.10
N SER A 156 -8.38 -7.69 12.16
CA SER A 156 -9.28 -8.49 13.00
C SER A 156 -10.74 -8.26 12.68
N MET A 157 -11.56 -9.24 13.05
CA MET A 157 -13.04 -9.19 13.06
C MET A 157 -13.55 -9.93 14.27
N ASP A 158 -14.52 -9.35 15.00
CA ASP A 158 -15.17 -9.96 16.15
C ASP A 158 -16.71 -10.00 16.07
N LEU A 159 -17.31 -9.37 15.03
CA LEU A 159 -18.74 -9.44 14.77
C LEU A 159 -19.03 -10.36 13.58
N SER A 160 -19.70 -11.48 13.85
CA SER A 160 -20.15 -12.39 12.80
C SER A 160 -21.57 -12.06 12.33
N ARG A 161 -22.09 -12.81 11.34
CA ARG A 161 -23.47 -12.64 10.83
C ARG A 161 -24.52 -12.72 11.93
N LYS A 162 -24.35 -13.58 12.93
CA LYS A 162 -25.28 -13.71 14.06
C LYS A 162 -25.26 -12.51 15.01
N ASP A 163 -24.17 -11.75 14.98
CA ASP A 163 -23.94 -10.56 15.80
C ASP A 163 -24.20 -9.25 15.02
N GLY A 164 -24.75 -9.35 13.80
CA GLY A 164 -25.05 -8.22 12.92
C GLY A 164 -23.92 -7.79 11.98
N GLY A 165 -22.80 -8.51 11.97
CA GLY A 165 -21.72 -8.33 11.02
C GLY A 165 -21.91 -9.11 9.70
N LEU A 166 -20.93 -9.03 8.79
CA LEU A 166 -20.94 -9.76 7.51
C LEU A 166 -20.18 -11.09 7.55
N PRO A 167 -19.06 -11.26 8.28
CA PRO A 167 -18.24 -12.46 8.22
C PRO A 167 -18.92 -13.68 8.84
N PRO A 168 -18.59 -14.91 8.35
CA PRO A 168 -19.05 -16.14 9.00
C PRO A 168 -18.34 -16.34 10.35
N ASP A 169 -18.97 -17.10 11.25
CA ASP A 169 -18.43 -17.39 12.60
C ASP A 169 -17.01 -17.99 12.58
N SER A 170 -16.63 -18.67 11.49
CA SER A 170 -15.34 -19.36 11.37
C SER A 170 -14.13 -18.44 11.20
N VAL A 171 -14.34 -17.15 10.93
CA VAL A 171 -13.26 -16.16 10.71
C VAL A 171 -13.28 -15.01 11.70
N VAL A 172 -14.18 -15.03 12.67
CA VAL A 172 -14.20 -14.06 13.78
C VAL A 172 -13.52 -14.62 15.02
N GLN A 173 -12.97 -13.74 15.82
CA GLN A 173 -12.25 -14.09 17.04
C GLN A 173 -12.79 -13.28 18.23
N THR A 174 -12.55 -13.74 19.46
CA THR A 174 -12.86 -12.93 20.65
C THR A 174 -11.90 -11.76 20.78
N VAL A 175 -12.35 -10.66 21.38
CA VAL A 175 -11.52 -9.47 21.66
C VAL A 175 -10.24 -9.86 22.39
N ASP A 176 -10.33 -10.68 23.45
CA ASP A 176 -9.16 -11.12 24.22
C ASP A 176 -8.12 -11.89 23.38
N ALA A 177 -8.59 -12.79 22.49
CA ALA A 177 -7.71 -13.53 21.59
C ALA A 177 -7.02 -12.60 20.59
N ILE A 178 -7.76 -11.64 20.02
CA ILE A 178 -7.25 -10.64 19.11
C ILE A 178 -6.18 -9.76 19.79
N MET A 179 -6.45 -9.24 20.99
CA MET A 179 -5.53 -8.39 21.72
C MET A 179 -4.24 -9.13 22.08
N LYS A 180 -4.36 -10.36 22.57
CA LYS A 180 -3.20 -11.20 22.89
C LYS A 180 -2.32 -11.47 21.66
N ASP A 181 -2.93 -11.83 20.55
CA ASP A 181 -2.19 -12.11 19.31
C ASP A 181 -1.63 -10.82 18.68
N SER A 182 -2.32 -9.68 18.80
CA SER A 182 -1.83 -8.38 18.38
C SER A 182 -0.54 -7.99 19.11
N ALA A 183 -0.50 -8.15 20.42
CA ALA A 183 0.71 -7.92 21.21
C ALA A 183 1.85 -8.87 20.78
N ARG A 184 1.57 -10.17 20.61
CA ARG A 184 2.53 -11.17 20.12
C ARG A 184 3.14 -10.77 18.76
N VAL A 185 2.30 -10.37 17.81
CA VAL A 185 2.75 -10.00 16.46
C VAL A 185 3.63 -8.74 16.50
N ILE A 186 3.25 -7.72 17.29
CA ILE A 186 4.07 -6.53 17.47
C ILE A 186 5.42 -6.90 18.08
N GLU A 187 5.44 -7.64 19.17
CA GLU A 187 6.67 -8.03 19.87
C GLU A 187 7.61 -8.90 19.01
N ALA A 188 7.03 -9.75 18.14
CA ALA A 188 7.81 -10.65 17.29
C ALA A 188 8.39 -9.95 16.05
N TYR A 189 7.68 -8.98 15.46
CA TYR A 189 7.99 -8.50 14.11
C TYR A 189 8.21 -7.00 13.99
N HIS A 190 7.69 -6.16 14.91
CA HIS A 190 7.81 -4.72 14.77
C HIS A 190 9.25 -4.24 15.06
N ASP A 191 9.82 -3.52 14.09
CA ASP A 191 11.11 -2.87 14.23
C ASP A 191 10.96 -1.37 13.95
N PRO A 192 10.97 -0.49 14.96
CA PRO A 192 10.82 0.95 14.80
C PRO A 192 12.08 1.67 14.32
N SER A 193 13.19 0.96 14.11
CA SER A 193 14.47 1.57 13.77
C SER A 193 14.45 2.24 12.39
N PHE A 194 15.33 3.23 12.21
CA PHE A 194 15.54 3.87 10.93
C PHE A 194 15.98 2.84 9.88
N GLY A 195 15.41 2.90 8.69
CA GLY A 195 15.69 1.97 7.60
C GLY A 195 15.05 0.58 7.77
N SER A 196 14.26 0.36 8.83
CA SER A 196 13.63 -0.94 9.09
C SER A 196 12.90 -1.49 7.88
N MET A 197 13.08 -2.78 7.61
CA MET A 197 12.44 -3.52 6.53
C MET A 197 11.09 -4.13 6.96
N ARG A 198 10.74 -4.08 8.24
CA ARG A 198 9.50 -4.67 8.78
C ARG A 198 8.89 -3.83 9.89
N GLN A 199 7.62 -3.53 9.75
CA GLN A 199 6.84 -2.85 10.78
C GLN A 199 5.46 -3.48 10.88
N VAL A 200 4.76 -3.23 11.99
CA VAL A 200 3.42 -3.75 12.27
C VAL A 200 2.49 -2.60 12.59
N ALA A 201 1.24 -2.68 12.11
CA ALA A 201 0.12 -1.85 12.52
C ALA A 201 -1.02 -2.70 13.07
N LEU A 202 -1.95 -2.11 13.80
CA LEU A 202 -3.21 -2.75 14.15
C LEU A 202 -4.31 -2.25 13.21
N ALA A 203 -5.07 -3.18 12.62
CA ALA A 203 -6.04 -2.85 11.60
C ALA A 203 -7.33 -3.70 11.70
N PRO A 204 -8.20 -3.45 12.71
CA PRO A 204 -9.58 -3.95 12.68
C PRO A 204 -10.25 -3.66 11.34
N CYS A 205 -11.04 -4.60 10.81
CA CYS A 205 -11.44 -4.59 9.40
C CYS A 205 -12.25 -3.34 9.00
N SER A 206 -13.38 -3.09 9.68
CA SER A 206 -14.29 -1.98 9.36
C SER A 206 -15.35 -1.81 10.45
N PRO A 207 -16.01 -0.63 10.57
CA PRO A 207 -17.02 -0.38 11.60
C PRO A 207 -18.20 -1.35 11.61
N PHE A 208 -18.47 -2.03 10.50
CA PHE A 208 -19.57 -3.01 10.37
C PHE A 208 -19.14 -4.47 10.56
N SER A 209 -17.90 -4.73 10.88
CA SER A 209 -17.36 -6.08 11.13
C SER A 209 -16.61 -6.21 12.46
N VAL A 210 -16.52 -5.09 13.22
CA VAL A 210 -15.85 -5.07 14.52
C VAL A 210 -16.65 -4.30 15.55
N SER A 211 -16.55 -4.73 16.82
CA SER A 211 -17.19 -4.04 17.94
C SER A 211 -16.47 -2.75 18.33
N GLY A 212 -17.19 -1.80 18.93
CA GLY A 212 -16.59 -0.59 19.50
C GLY A 212 -15.59 -0.89 20.61
N GLU A 213 -15.73 -2.02 21.31
CA GLU A 213 -14.79 -2.48 22.32
C GLU A 213 -13.45 -2.88 21.68
N LEU A 214 -13.50 -3.67 20.59
CA LEU A 214 -12.29 -4.03 19.84
C LEU A 214 -11.57 -2.80 19.28
N LEU A 215 -12.30 -1.85 18.70
CA LEU A 215 -11.72 -0.60 18.19
C LEU A 215 -11.03 0.17 19.31
N ARG A 216 -11.67 0.35 20.46
CA ARG A 216 -11.11 1.09 21.61
C ARG A 216 -9.85 0.42 22.14
N GLN A 217 -9.88 -0.90 22.36
CA GLN A 217 -8.74 -1.65 22.87
C GLN A 217 -7.59 -1.65 21.86
N SER A 218 -7.86 -1.76 20.57
CA SER A 218 -6.84 -1.66 19.52
C SER A 218 -6.16 -0.29 19.51
N ALA A 219 -6.92 0.80 19.66
CA ALA A 219 -6.35 2.14 19.72
C ALA A 219 -5.45 2.34 20.96
N ILE A 220 -5.85 1.82 22.12
CA ILE A 220 -5.04 1.85 23.33
C ILE A 220 -3.75 1.05 23.16
N LEU A 221 -3.86 -0.21 22.69
CA LEU A 221 -2.71 -1.10 22.51
C LEU A 221 -1.72 -0.55 21.49
N ALA A 222 -2.20 -0.04 20.36
CA ALA A 222 -1.33 0.54 19.33
C ALA A 222 -0.48 1.68 19.89
N ARG A 223 -1.09 2.60 20.65
CA ARG A 223 -0.38 3.73 21.26
C ARG A 223 0.56 3.31 22.37
N GLN A 224 0.26 2.24 23.12
CA GLN A 224 1.18 1.66 24.11
C GLN A 224 2.47 1.12 23.48
N TYR A 225 2.35 0.50 22.30
CA TYR A 225 3.49 -0.03 21.56
C TYR A 225 4.12 0.96 20.56
N GLY A 226 3.51 2.13 20.37
CA GLY A 226 3.97 3.11 19.38
C GLY A 226 3.78 2.67 17.93
N VAL A 227 2.82 1.75 17.66
CA VAL A 227 2.43 1.32 16.33
C VAL A 227 1.22 2.10 15.80
N ARG A 228 1.00 2.06 14.50
CA ARG A 228 -0.05 2.84 13.84
C ARG A 228 -1.37 2.07 13.74
N LEU A 229 -2.42 2.79 13.39
CA LEU A 229 -3.80 2.30 13.27
C LEU A 229 -4.32 2.48 11.84
N HIS A 230 -4.99 1.45 11.32
CA HIS A 230 -5.61 1.47 10.01
C HIS A 230 -6.94 0.73 10.00
N THR A 231 -7.89 1.17 9.16
CA THR A 231 -9.15 0.46 8.87
C THR A 231 -9.78 1.00 7.59
N HIS A 232 -10.78 0.29 7.05
CA HIS A 232 -11.66 0.85 6.01
C HIS A 232 -12.64 1.82 6.64
N LEU A 233 -12.91 2.94 5.97
CA LEU A 233 -13.91 3.91 6.43
C LEU A 233 -14.57 4.66 5.28
N CYS A 234 -15.87 4.88 5.39
CA CYS A 234 -16.69 5.67 4.45
C CYS A 234 -16.52 5.26 2.99
N GLU A 235 -16.35 3.95 2.73
CA GLU A 235 -16.22 3.44 1.37
C GLU A 235 -17.55 3.48 0.62
N THR A 236 -18.64 3.04 1.27
CA THR A 236 -19.97 2.98 0.66
C THR A 236 -21.03 3.68 1.51
N ARG A 237 -22.16 3.97 0.89
CA ARG A 237 -23.32 4.52 1.60
C ARG A 237 -23.99 3.50 2.54
N ASP A 238 -23.74 2.22 2.34
CA ASP A 238 -24.23 1.16 3.24
C ASP A 238 -23.55 1.26 4.61
N GLU A 239 -22.26 1.57 4.65
CA GLU A 239 -21.54 1.83 5.89
C GLU A 239 -22.09 3.05 6.64
N GLU A 240 -22.35 4.16 5.91
CA GLU A 240 -22.96 5.35 6.49
C GLU A 240 -24.33 5.02 7.11
N ARG A 241 -25.18 4.28 6.39
CA ARG A 241 -26.47 3.81 6.93
C ARG A 241 -26.29 2.92 8.14
N TYR A 242 -25.37 1.98 8.08
CA TYR A 242 -25.10 1.08 9.20
C TYR A 242 -24.73 1.84 10.47
N THR A 243 -23.81 2.80 10.41
CA THR A 243 -23.38 3.55 11.59
C THR A 243 -24.48 4.46 12.14
N LEU A 244 -25.28 5.09 11.27
CA LEU A 244 -26.43 5.90 11.68
C LEU A 244 -27.52 5.04 12.38
N GLU A 245 -27.80 3.85 11.86
CA GLU A 245 -28.81 2.94 12.42
C GLU A 245 -28.38 2.31 13.76
N HIS A 246 -27.10 1.92 13.88
CA HIS A 246 -26.61 1.19 15.05
C HIS A 246 -26.04 2.10 16.15
N TYR A 247 -25.46 3.22 15.76
CA TYR A 247 -24.74 4.12 16.69
C TYR A 247 -25.31 5.54 16.73
N GLY A 248 -26.20 5.91 15.81
CA GLY A 248 -26.85 7.23 15.75
C GLY A 248 -25.95 8.37 15.26
N VAL A 249 -24.74 8.05 14.77
CA VAL A 249 -23.73 9.03 14.30
C VAL A 249 -23.11 8.57 13.00
N ARG A 250 -22.46 9.50 12.28
CA ARG A 250 -21.73 9.19 11.05
C ARG A 250 -20.43 8.41 11.33
N PRO A 251 -19.87 7.70 10.31
CA PRO A 251 -18.70 6.84 10.51
C PRO A 251 -17.51 7.53 11.18
N LEU A 252 -17.10 8.72 10.72
CA LEU A 252 -15.94 9.42 11.30
C LEU A 252 -16.20 9.87 12.76
N GLU A 253 -17.41 10.33 13.07
CA GLU A 253 -17.79 10.73 14.42
C GLU A 253 -17.75 9.51 15.37
N TYR A 254 -18.24 8.35 14.91
CA TYR A 254 -18.14 7.11 15.65
C TYR A 254 -16.68 6.72 15.92
N MET A 255 -15.83 6.74 14.90
CA MET A 255 -14.41 6.40 15.02
C MET A 255 -13.68 7.38 15.94
N ALA A 256 -13.94 8.68 15.83
CA ALA A 256 -13.37 9.71 16.71
C ALA A 256 -13.73 9.47 18.18
N SER A 257 -14.97 9.06 18.48
CA SER A 257 -15.43 8.73 19.84
C SER A 257 -14.68 7.54 20.48
N LEU A 258 -14.07 6.70 19.64
CA LEU A 258 -13.30 5.52 20.06
C LEU A 258 -11.77 5.76 20.03
N GLY A 259 -11.33 7.00 19.76
CA GLY A 259 -9.91 7.35 19.71
C GLY A 259 -9.23 7.07 18.38
N TRP A 260 -9.99 6.94 17.31
CA TRP A 260 -9.48 6.60 15.96
C TRP A 260 -9.25 7.84 15.08
N THR A 261 -8.74 8.92 15.64
CA THR A 261 -8.26 10.10 14.90
C THR A 261 -6.88 10.51 15.40
N GLY A 262 -6.06 11.04 14.53
CA GLY A 262 -4.70 11.48 14.87
C GLY A 262 -3.69 11.19 13.76
N PRO A 263 -2.46 11.71 13.90
CA PRO A 263 -1.42 11.51 12.90
C PRO A 263 -0.89 10.05 12.86
N ASP A 264 -1.27 9.23 13.81
CA ASP A 264 -0.99 7.79 13.90
C ASP A 264 -2.08 6.92 13.24
N VAL A 265 -3.11 7.52 12.66
CA VAL A 265 -4.28 6.86 12.05
C VAL A 265 -4.38 7.21 10.57
N TRP A 266 -4.66 6.23 9.73
CA TRP A 266 -5.12 6.47 8.36
C TRP A 266 -6.21 5.47 7.98
N TYR A 267 -7.11 5.88 7.09
CA TYR A 267 -8.21 5.08 6.60
C TYR A 267 -8.03 4.71 5.14
N ALA A 268 -8.69 3.67 4.67
CA ALA A 268 -8.81 3.35 3.27
C ALA A 268 -10.14 3.84 2.71
N HIS A 269 -10.11 4.33 1.47
CA HIS A 269 -11.21 4.79 0.63
C HIS A 269 -11.72 6.20 0.92
N ASP A 270 -12.37 6.48 2.06
CA ASP A 270 -12.82 7.81 2.50
C ASP A 270 -13.65 8.59 1.46
N ILE A 271 -14.55 7.87 0.76
CA ILE A 271 -15.29 8.37 -0.40
C ILE A 271 -16.42 9.32 0.02
N HIS A 272 -17.19 8.93 1.04
CA HIS A 272 -18.44 9.58 1.40
C HIS A 272 -18.29 10.57 2.57
N PHE A 273 -17.13 11.16 2.76
CA PHE A 273 -16.92 12.23 3.74
C PHE A 273 -17.55 13.55 3.29
N ASN A 274 -18.15 14.25 4.24
CA ASN A 274 -18.66 15.61 4.05
C ASN A 274 -17.56 16.67 4.34
N ASP A 275 -17.89 17.96 4.17
CA ASP A 275 -16.91 19.05 4.35
C ASP A 275 -16.40 19.17 5.78
N GLU A 276 -17.22 18.86 6.77
CA GLU A 276 -16.84 18.92 8.20
C GLU A 276 -15.86 17.79 8.53
N GLU A 277 -16.12 16.60 8.02
CA GLU A 277 -15.26 15.44 8.17
C GLU A 277 -13.89 15.65 7.50
N LEU A 278 -13.84 16.25 6.30
CA LEU A 278 -12.55 16.59 5.66
C LEU A 278 -11.75 17.60 6.50
N ARG A 279 -12.41 18.61 7.11
CA ARG A 279 -11.73 19.56 8.02
C ARG A 279 -11.24 18.86 9.30
N GLU A 280 -11.98 17.88 9.79
CA GLU A 280 -11.56 17.08 10.96
C GLU A 280 -10.34 16.22 10.65
N LEU A 281 -10.27 15.57 9.48
CA LEU A 281 -9.06 14.86 9.02
C LEU A 281 -7.84 15.80 8.96
N ALA A 282 -8.00 16.98 8.36
CA ALA A 282 -6.94 17.98 8.29
C ALA A 282 -6.49 18.45 9.68
N ARG A 283 -7.46 18.76 10.57
CA ARG A 283 -7.19 19.23 11.93
C ARG A 283 -6.45 18.21 12.80
N THR A 284 -6.78 16.92 12.63
CA THR A 284 -6.20 15.82 13.42
C THR A 284 -4.94 15.24 12.79
N GLY A 285 -4.70 15.51 11.52
CA GLY A 285 -3.62 14.88 10.75
C GLY A 285 -3.91 13.42 10.41
N THR A 286 -5.17 12.98 10.49
CA THR A 286 -5.60 11.63 10.09
C THR A 286 -5.48 11.48 8.57
N GLY A 287 -4.91 10.37 8.12
CA GLY A 287 -4.57 10.16 6.73
C GLY A 287 -5.59 9.35 5.94
N VAL A 288 -5.44 9.38 4.61
CA VAL A 288 -6.31 8.70 3.64
C VAL A 288 -5.47 7.89 2.65
N ALA A 289 -5.75 6.60 2.50
CA ALA A 289 -5.23 5.74 1.45
C ALA A 289 -6.27 5.68 0.30
N HIS A 290 -6.00 6.40 -0.79
CA HIS A 290 -6.88 6.43 -1.95
C HIS A 290 -6.66 5.22 -2.86
N CYS A 291 -7.75 4.49 -3.19
CA CYS A 291 -7.74 3.25 -3.96
C CYS A 291 -8.60 3.40 -5.24
N PRO A 292 -8.17 4.18 -6.24
CA PRO A 292 -9.03 4.57 -7.35
C PRO A 292 -9.60 3.40 -8.16
N ILE A 293 -8.81 2.39 -8.52
CA ILE A 293 -9.28 1.25 -9.33
C ILE A 293 -10.32 0.43 -8.55
N SER A 294 -10.03 0.09 -7.29
CA SER A 294 -10.96 -0.67 -6.46
C SER A 294 -12.29 0.07 -6.27
N ASN A 295 -12.22 1.37 -5.95
CA ASN A 295 -13.41 2.23 -5.79
C ASN A 295 -14.28 2.26 -7.05
N MET A 296 -13.65 2.27 -8.23
CA MET A 296 -14.35 2.22 -9.52
C MET A 296 -14.97 0.83 -9.76
N LYS A 297 -14.21 -0.24 -9.52
CA LYS A 297 -14.66 -1.61 -9.77
C LYS A 297 -15.83 -2.00 -8.89
N LEU A 298 -15.79 -1.66 -7.60
CA LEU A 298 -16.88 -1.93 -6.65
C LEU A 298 -18.02 -0.90 -6.71
N ALA A 299 -17.93 0.06 -7.63
CA ALA A 299 -18.90 1.16 -7.79
C ALA A 299 -19.09 1.97 -6.49
N SER A 300 -18.07 2.00 -5.61
CA SER A 300 -18.12 2.69 -4.31
C SER A 300 -18.24 4.20 -4.46
N GLY A 301 -17.60 4.79 -5.50
CA GLY A 301 -17.65 6.21 -5.79
C GLY A 301 -16.27 6.82 -6.03
N VAL A 302 -16.18 8.15 -5.91
CA VAL A 302 -14.93 8.91 -6.10
C VAL A 302 -14.61 9.71 -4.84
N ALA A 303 -13.47 9.43 -4.23
CA ALA A 303 -12.99 10.17 -3.06
C ALA A 303 -12.66 11.64 -3.43
N ARG A 304 -12.84 12.55 -2.49
CA ARG A 304 -12.68 13.99 -2.68
C ARG A 304 -11.20 14.44 -2.56
N VAL A 305 -10.31 13.76 -3.28
CA VAL A 305 -8.86 13.99 -3.20
C VAL A 305 -8.44 15.43 -3.48
N PRO A 306 -8.98 16.15 -4.50
CA PRO A 306 -8.62 17.55 -4.71
C PRO A 306 -8.89 18.44 -3.48
N GLU A 307 -10.02 18.23 -2.81
CA GLU A 307 -10.39 18.97 -1.60
C GLU A 307 -9.54 18.55 -0.40
N MET A 308 -9.22 17.26 -0.27
CA MET A 308 -8.32 16.76 0.77
C MET A 308 -6.93 17.38 0.65
N LEU A 309 -6.37 17.41 -0.56
CA LEU A 309 -5.07 18.04 -0.83
C LEU A 309 -5.09 19.55 -0.56
N ALA A 310 -6.17 20.24 -0.91
CA ALA A 310 -6.34 21.67 -0.65
C ALA A 310 -6.42 22.01 0.85
N LEU A 311 -6.82 21.05 1.69
CA LEU A 311 -6.88 21.16 3.15
C LEU A 311 -5.63 20.59 3.85
N ASP A 312 -4.61 20.15 3.11
CA ASP A 312 -3.41 19.47 3.62
C ASP A 312 -3.71 18.18 4.41
N VAL A 313 -4.81 17.49 4.08
CA VAL A 313 -5.04 16.13 4.57
C VAL A 313 -3.94 15.22 4.03
N PRO A 314 -3.30 14.38 4.86
CA PRO A 314 -2.33 13.41 4.37
C PRO A 314 -3.01 12.39 3.45
N VAL A 315 -2.65 12.37 2.16
CA VAL A 315 -3.19 11.42 1.18
C VAL A 315 -2.07 10.59 0.59
N GLY A 316 -2.22 9.27 0.65
CA GLY A 316 -1.40 8.30 -0.05
C GLY A 316 -2.19 7.58 -1.15
N LEU A 317 -1.50 6.79 -1.97
CA LEU A 317 -2.10 5.97 -3.02
C LEU A 317 -1.97 4.48 -2.68
N ALA A 318 -2.95 3.68 -3.09
CA ALA A 318 -2.96 2.26 -2.81
C ALA A 318 -3.71 1.45 -3.87
N VAL A 319 -3.34 0.18 -4.01
CA VAL A 319 -3.96 -0.75 -4.97
C VAL A 319 -5.19 -1.45 -4.41
N ASP A 320 -5.30 -1.55 -3.06
CA ASP A 320 -6.30 -2.41 -2.41
C ASP A 320 -6.10 -3.91 -2.72
N GLY A 321 -7.05 -4.76 -2.36
CA GLY A 321 -6.99 -6.19 -2.62
C GLY A 321 -7.12 -6.55 -4.10
N SER A 322 -6.39 -7.59 -4.53
CA SER A 322 -6.44 -8.04 -5.92
C SER A 322 -7.79 -8.67 -6.30
N ALA A 323 -8.72 -8.92 -5.37
CA ALA A 323 -10.07 -9.34 -5.72
C ALA A 323 -10.98 -8.14 -6.09
N SER A 324 -10.64 -6.93 -5.63
CA SER A 324 -11.33 -5.68 -5.96
C SER A 324 -10.61 -4.81 -6.99
N ASN A 325 -9.33 -5.10 -7.27
CA ASN A 325 -8.51 -4.40 -8.28
C ASN A 325 -8.23 -5.27 -9.52
N ASP A 326 -8.16 -6.60 -9.35
CA ASP A 326 -7.67 -7.62 -10.28
C ASP A 326 -6.17 -7.53 -10.61
N GLY A 327 -5.46 -6.50 -10.15
CA GLY A 327 -4.01 -6.32 -10.24
C GLY A 327 -3.35 -6.07 -8.89
N SER A 328 -2.03 -5.87 -8.92
CA SER A 328 -1.22 -5.36 -7.81
C SER A 328 -0.18 -4.38 -8.36
N SER A 329 -0.59 -3.45 -9.24
CA SER A 329 0.30 -2.48 -9.88
C SER A 329 -0.01 -1.07 -9.40
N LEU A 330 0.79 -0.56 -8.45
CA LEU A 330 0.64 0.84 -8.01
C LEU A 330 0.97 1.85 -9.14
N MET A 331 1.71 1.41 -10.17
CA MET A 331 1.98 2.22 -11.37
C MET A 331 0.69 2.49 -12.18
N GLU A 332 -0.23 1.54 -12.22
CA GLU A 332 -1.53 1.73 -12.88
C GLU A 332 -2.42 2.70 -12.11
N GLU A 333 -2.37 2.64 -10.79
CA GLU A 333 -3.11 3.58 -9.93
C GLU A 333 -2.72 5.04 -10.19
N LEU A 334 -1.46 5.33 -10.50
CA LEU A 334 -1.02 6.69 -10.85
C LEU A 334 -1.84 7.25 -12.03
N ARG A 335 -1.98 6.46 -13.09
CA ARG A 335 -2.69 6.89 -14.28
C ARG A 335 -4.19 6.97 -14.07
N VAL A 336 -4.76 5.98 -13.40
CA VAL A 336 -6.20 5.96 -13.12
C VAL A 336 -6.59 7.09 -12.18
N CYS A 337 -5.83 7.33 -11.12
CA CYS A 337 -6.02 8.46 -10.20
C CYS A 337 -6.04 9.80 -10.96
N TYR A 338 -5.02 10.04 -11.80
CA TYR A 338 -4.96 11.26 -12.62
C TYR A 338 -6.20 11.41 -13.51
N LEU A 339 -6.55 10.39 -14.29
CA LEU A 339 -7.67 10.45 -15.24
C LEU A 339 -9.03 10.59 -14.54
N LEU A 340 -9.24 9.87 -13.45
CA LEU A 340 -10.46 9.92 -12.66
C LEU A 340 -10.71 11.33 -12.12
N HIS A 341 -9.70 11.97 -11.54
CA HIS A 341 -9.84 13.32 -11.02
C HIS A 341 -9.90 14.38 -12.13
N ARG A 342 -9.23 14.17 -13.26
CA ARG A 342 -9.45 15.03 -14.45
C ARG A 342 -10.89 15.00 -14.92
N LEU A 343 -11.51 13.82 -14.92
CA LEU A 343 -12.91 13.66 -15.31
C LEU A 343 -13.89 14.36 -14.33
N THR A 344 -13.64 14.19 -13.02
CA THR A 344 -14.60 14.61 -11.98
C THR A 344 -14.37 16.05 -11.47
N SER A 345 -13.13 16.55 -11.54
CA SER A 345 -12.72 17.82 -10.91
C SER A 345 -12.09 18.82 -11.88
N SER A 346 -11.96 18.46 -13.16
CA SER A 346 -11.43 19.34 -14.22
C SER A 346 -10.07 19.97 -13.84
N GLU A 347 -9.97 21.29 -13.81
CA GLU A 347 -8.75 22.05 -13.52
C GLU A 347 -8.29 21.94 -12.05
N LYS A 348 -9.16 21.52 -11.13
CA LYS A 348 -8.81 21.29 -9.73
C LYS A 348 -8.18 19.91 -9.48
N ALA A 349 -8.12 19.05 -10.49
CA ALA A 349 -7.50 17.74 -10.38
C ALA A 349 -6.00 17.87 -10.08
N PRO A 350 -5.41 16.94 -9.30
CA PRO A 350 -3.97 16.92 -9.07
C PRO A 350 -3.22 16.75 -10.39
N SER A 351 -2.05 17.39 -10.51
CA SER A 351 -1.12 17.15 -11.61
C SER A 351 -0.54 15.74 -11.54
N GLY A 352 0.10 15.28 -12.62
CA GLY A 352 0.78 13.98 -12.62
C GLY A 352 1.85 13.89 -11.53
N TYR A 353 2.60 14.97 -11.30
CA TYR A 353 3.60 15.05 -10.24
C TYR A 353 2.99 15.02 -8.84
N GLN A 354 1.85 15.68 -8.62
CA GLN A 354 1.14 15.58 -7.33
C GLN A 354 0.66 14.15 -7.07
N VAL A 355 0.18 13.43 -8.09
CA VAL A 355 -0.17 12.01 -7.96
C VAL A 355 1.06 11.15 -7.64
N LEU A 356 2.21 11.40 -8.28
CA LEU A 356 3.46 10.73 -7.92
C LEU A 356 3.85 11.01 -6.46
N LYS A 357 3.71 12.25 -5.98
CA LYS A 357 3.97 12.59 -4.58
C LYS A 357 3.02 11.89 -3.61
N MET A 358 1.75 11.69 -3.97
CA MET A 358 0.82 10.86 -3.18
C MET A 358 1.35 9.43 -3.03
N ALA A 359 1.84 8.81 -4.12
CA ALA A 359 2.33 7.43 -4.14
C ALA A 359 3.73 7.25 -3.52
N THR A 360 4.43 8.32 -3.16
CA THR A 360 5.77 8.31 -2.58
C THR A 360 5.79 8.97 -1.21
N ARG A 361 6.05 10.27 -1.12
CA ARG A 361 6.14 11.04 0.11
C ARG A 361 4.82 11.09 0.90
N GLY A 362 3.67 11.24 0.21
CA GLY A 362 2.36 11.21 0.85
C GLY A 362 2.08 9.87 1.51
N SER A 363 2.35 8.78 0.79
CA SER A 363 2.25 7.42 1.33
C SER A 363 3.21 7.17 2.50
N ALA A 364 4.46 7.65 2.43
CA ALA A 364 5.41 7.56 3.53
C ALA A 364 4.88 8.26 4.81
N ARG A 365 4.25 9.45 4.65
CA ARG A 365 3.61 10.18 5.75
C ARG A 365 2.51 9.35 6.42
N LEU A 366 1.68 8.63 5.65
CA LEU A 366 0.64 7.74 6.20
C LEU A 366 1.25 6.62 7.05
N LEU A 367 2.37 6.06 6.60
CA LEU A 367 3.07 4.99 7.32
C LEU A 367 3.96 5.52 8.47
N GLY A 368 4.00 6.86 8.70
CA GLY A 368 4.85 7.48 9.71
C GLY A 368 6.34 7.33 9.43
N ARG A 369 6.72 7.23 8.15
CA ARG A 369 8.09 7.03 7.70
C ARG A 369 8.67 8.32 7.12
N GLU A 370 9.72 8.81 7.76
CA GLU A 370 10.47 9.98 7.28
C GLU A 370 11.71 9.58 6.47
N ASP A 371 12.10 8.33 6.54
CA ASP A 371 13.32 7.77 5.97
C ASP A 371 13.16 7.26 4.53
N ILE A 372 11.94 7.16 4.01
CA ILE A 372 11.59 6.70 2.64
C ILE A 372 10.69 7.70 1.91
N GLY A 373 10.36 7.42 0.64
CA GLY A 373 9.42 8.21 -0.16
C GLY A 373 10.01 9.46 -0.83
N GLN A 374 11.31 9.69 -0.68
CA GLN A 374 12.04 10.79 -1.32
C GLN A 374 13.50 10.42 -1.55
N LEU A 375 14.16 11.06 -2.54
CA LEU A 375 15.59 10.88 -2.79
C LEU A 375 16.35 12.08 -2.22
N ALA A 376 16.96 11.88 -1.05
CA ALA A 376 17.79 12.88 -0.39
C ALA A 376 18.93 12.21 0.38
N VAL A 377 20.04 12.91 0.57
CA VAL A 377 21.17 12.42 1.37
C VAL A 377 20.68 12.12 2.80
N GLY A 378 21.03 10.95 3.31
CA GLY A 378 20.60 10.46 4.63
C GLY A 378 19.31 9.64 4.63
N LYS A 379 18.57 9.56 3.51
CA LYS A 379 17.37 8.72 3.37
C LYS A 379 17.72 7.31 2.88
N CYS A 380 16.80 6.38 3.02
CA CYS A 380 16.94 5.03 2.48
C CYS A 380 17.04 5.07 0.94
N ALA A 381 17.88 4.20 0.40
CA ALA A 381 18.05 4.05 -1.03
C ALA A 381 16.95 3.14 -1.62
N ASP A 382 15.74 3.66 -1.66
CA ASP A 382 14.54 3.05 -2.22
C ASP A 382 14.14 3.84 -3.47
N PHE A 383 14.35 3.27 -4.67
CA PHE A 383 14.09 3.95 -5.93
C PHE A 383 13.87 2.98 -7.09
N PHE A 384 13.36 3.50 -8.18
CA PHE A 384 13.27 2.73 -9.43
C PHE A 384 13.74 3.56 -10.64
N LEU A 385 14.13 2.84 -11.70
CA LEU A 385 14.63 3.42 -12.94
C LEU A 385 13.71 3.07 -14.11
N VAL A 386 13.51 4.06 -14.99
CA VAL A 386 12.75 3.92 -16.23
C VAL A 386 13.62 4.37 -17.40
N ASP A 387 13.81 3.52 -18.39
CA ASP A 387 14.54 3.87 -19.63
C ASP A 387 13.72 4.88 -20.45
N SER A 388 14.22 6.12 -20.52
CA SER A 388 13.56 7.20 -21.21
C SER A 388 13.48 7.03 -22.74
N ARG A 389 14.18 6.02 -23.30
CA ARG A 389 14.20 5.70 -24.75
C ARG A 389 13.06 4.76 -25.15
N ARG A 390 12.28 4.24 -24.21
CA ARG A 390 11.14 3.36 -24.51
C ARG A 390 10.20 4.02 -25.51
N LEU A 391 9.69 3.22 -26.46
CA LEU A 391 8.85 3.71 -27.55
C LEU A 391 7.59 4.43 -27.04
N GLU A 392 6.96 3.90 -26.01
CA GLU A 392 5.74 4.47 -25.42
C GLU A 392 5.99 5.81 -24.69
N LEU A 393 7.25 6.17 -24.42
CA LEU A 393 7.63 7.43 -23.78
C LEU A 393 8.09 8.51 -24.78
N VAL A 394 8.11 8.20 -26.06
CA VAL A 394 8.45 9.19 -27.11
C VAL A 394 7.41 10.34 -27.06
N GLY A 395 7.89 11.58 -26.96
CA GLY A 395 7.05 12.75 -26.74
C GLY A 395 6.72 13.03 -25.27
N GLY A 396 7.00 12.11 -24.35
CA GLY A 396 6.77 12.28 -22.88
C GLY A 396 7.92 12.98 -22.13
N ALA A 397 9.06 13.13 -22.75
CA ALA A 397 10.28 13.62 -22.08
C ALA A 397 10.25 15.10 -21.65
N TYR A 398 9.23 15.87 -22.04
CA TYR A 398 9.06 17.27 -21.63
C TYR A 398 8.73 17.46 -20.15
N SER A 399 8.09 16.45 -19.53
CA SER A 399 7.81 16.44 -18.10
C SER A 399 8.00 15.03 -17.51
N PRO A 400 9.25 14.64 -17.20
CA PRO A 400 9.48 13.36 -16.50
C PRO A 400 8.72 13.25 -15.18
N ALA A 401 8.43 14.37 -14.54
CA ALA A 401 7.66 14.42 -13.28
C ALA A 401 6.21 13.97 -13.44
N ASP A 402 5.56 14.29 -14.56
CA ASP A 402 4.15 13.96 -14.79
C ASP A 402 3.95 12.68 -15.60
N VAL A 403 4.98 12.19 -16.30
CA VAL A 403 4.85 11.16 -17.35
C VAL A 403 4.24 9.87 -16.86
N LEU A 404 4.55 9.44 -15.63
CA LEU A 404 4.03 8.19 -15.07
C LEU A 404 2.51 8.21 -14.89
N ALA A 405 1.95 9.36 -14.52
CA ALA A 405 0.50 9.51 -14.35
C ALA A 405 -0.22 9.93 -15.65
N THR A 406 0.44 10.63 -16.56
CA THR A 406 -0.20 11.15 -17.79
C THR A 406 -0.08 10.18 -18.96
N VAL A 407 1.13 9.81 -19.36
CA VAL A 407 1.40 8.81 -20.40
C VAL A 407 1.17 7.40 -19.86
N GLY A 408 1.65 7.18 -18.64
CA GLY A 408 1.66 5.87 -17.98
C GLY A 408 2.80 4.98 -18.45
N LEU A 409 3.12 3.99 -17.65
CA LEU A 409 4.09 2.96 -17.99
C LEU A 409 3.38 1.61 -18.08
N ARG A 410 3.49 0.96 -19.23
CA ARG A 410 2.87 -0.35 -19.49
C ARG A 410 3.94 -1.43 -19.40
N GLY A 411 3.92 -2.17 -18.32
CA GLY A 411 4.89 -3.22 -18.05
C GLY A 411 5.92 -2.84 -16.99
N PRO A 412 6.84 -3.76 -16.67
CA PRO A 412 7.80 -3.59 -15.59
C PRO A 412 8.73 -2.40 -15.79
N VAL A 413 9.20 -1.83 -14.69
CA VAL A 413 10.32 -0.86 -14.68
C VAL A 413 11.64 -1.56 -14.99
N ASP A 414 12.66 -0.82 -15.38
CA ASP A 414 13.94 -1.40 -15.78
C ASP A 414 14.76 -1.89 -14.58
N CYS A 415 14.64 -1.19 -13.45
CA CYS A 415 15.33 -1.55 -12.22
C CYS A 415 14.53 -1.05 -11.02
N THR A 416 14.45 -1.87 -9.98
CA THR A 416 13.94 -1.47 -8.65
C THR A 416 15.01 -1.76 -7.62
N VAL A 417 15.26 -0.78 -6.76
CA VAL A 417 16.23 -0.85 -5.66
C VAL A 417 15.50 -0.62 -4.35
N VAL A 418 15.67 -1.55 -3.41
CA VAL A 418 15.12 -1.46 -2.04
C VAL A 418 16.27 -1.52 -1.06
N ASN A 419 16.35 -0.53 -0.18
CA ASN A 419 17.42 -0.43 0.82
C ASN A 419 18.83 -0.62 0.21
N GLY A 420 19.06 -0.01 -0.97
CA GLY A 420 20.32 -0.09 -1.70
C GLY A 420 20.60 -1.42 -2.42
N ARG A 421 19.68 -2.38 -2.35
CA ARG A 421 19.79 -3.68 -3.04
C ARG A 421 18.94 -3.68 -4.31
N VAL A 422 19.51 -4.07 -5.43
CA VAL A 422 18.77 -4.31 -6.68
C VAL A 422 17.90 -5.55 -6.47
N VAL A 423 16.59 -5.40 -6.62
CA VAL A 423 15.58 -6.48 -6.48
C VAL A 423 14.86 -6.79 -7.81
N VAL A 424 14.81 -5.80 -8.72
CA VAL A 424 14.36 -5.97 -10.10
C VAL A 424 15.45 -5.47 -11.04
N LYS A 425 15.73 -6.21 -12.08
CA LYS A 425 16.67 -5.84 -13.15
C LYS A 425 16.09 -6.27 -14.49
N GLU A 426 16.09 -5.35 -15.48
CA GLU A 426 15.56 -5.61 -16.82
C GLU A 426 14.11 -6.15 -16.79
N GLY A 427 13.29 -5.65 -15.83
CA GLY A 427 11.90 -6.05 -15.64
C GLY A 427 11.68 -7.40 -14.94
N HIS A 428 12.74 -8.08 -14.47
CA HIS A 428 12.68 -9.39 -13.79
C HIS A 428 13.11 -9.29 -12.33
N LEU A 429 12.44 -10.05 -11.46
CA LEU A 429 12.87 -10.25 -10.08
C LEU A 429 14.21 -10.99 -10.06
N VAL A 430 15.19 -10.49 -9.30
CA VAL A 430 16.52 -11.11 -9.20
C VAL A 430 16.76 -11.77 -7.85
N THR A 431 15.78 -11.74 -6.97
CA THR A 431 15.85 -12.27 -5.61
C THR A 431 15.24 -13.65 -5.46
N ILE A 432 14.37 -14.03 -6.40
CA ILE A 432 13.67 -15.32 -6.44
C ILE A 432 13.72 -15.92 -7.85
N ASP A 433 13.43 -17.20 -7.96
CA ASP A 433 13.10 -17.86 -9.23
C ASP A 433 11.63 -17.55 -9.59
N GLU A 434 11.42 -16.56 -10.45
CA GLU A 434 10.11 -16.04 -10.81
C GLU A 434 9.22 -17.12 -11.49
N GLU A 435 9.80 -17.94 -12.37
CA GLU A 435 9.06 -19.00 -13.07
C GLU A 435 8.59 -20.11 -12.12
N LYS A 436 9.51 -20.56 -11.25
CA LYS A 436 9.21 -21.56 -10.21
C LYS A 436 8.15 -21.04 -9.24
N THR A 437 8.32 -19.82 -8.74
CA THR A 437 7.37 -19.19 -7.81
C THR A 437 5.97 -19.09 -8.44
N ALA A 438 5.88 -18.65 -9.70
CA ALA A 438 4.62 -18.59 -10.43
C ALA A 438 3.98 -19.96 -10.65
N ALA A 439 4.77 -21.01 -10.87
CA ALA A 439 4.27 -22.38 -11.00
C ALA A 439 3.72 -22.90 -9.64
N ASP A 440 4.46 -22.71 -8.57
CA ASP A 440 4.06 -23.10 -7.22
C ASP A 440 2.80 -22.33 -6.77
N ALA A 441 2.73 -21.04 -7.04
CA ALA A 441 1.57 -20.21 -6.74
C ALA A 441 0.31 -20.65 -7.52
N ARG A 442 0.42 -20.95 -8.82
CA ARG A 442 -0.71 -21.48 -9.61
C ARG A 442 -1.23 -22.80 -9.04
N LYS A 443 -0.33 -23.71 -8.65
CA LYS A 443 -0.70 -25.00 -8.06
C LYS A 443 -1.43 -24.80 -6.72
N ALA A 444 -0.90 -23.95 -5.85
CA ALA A 444 -1.50 -23.65 -4.55
C ALA A 444 -2.86 -22.95 -4.70
N CYS A 445 -2.97 -21.97 -5.62
CA CYS A 445 -4.21 -21.28 -5.93
C CYS A 445 -5.30 -22.25 -6.41
N GLY A 446 -4.98 -23.16 -7.34
CA GLY A 446 -5.92 -24.19 -7.81
C GLY A 446 -6.38 -25.13 -6.69
N ALA A 447 -5.50 -25.56 -5.80
CA ALA A 447 -5.83 -26.40 -4.66
C ALA A 447 -6.68 -25.64 -3.60
N TYR A 448 -6.40 -24.35 -3.41
CA TYR A 448 -7.14 -23.48 -2.50
C TYR A 448 -8.57 -23.25 -2.99
N LEU A 449 -8.75 -22.84 -4.23
CA LEU A 449 -10.07 -22.57 -4.81
C LEU A 449 -10.92 -23.84 -4.98
N ALA A 450 -10.31 -25.01 -5.13
CA ALA A 450 -11.04 -26.28 -5.20
C ALA A 450 -11.66 -26.72 -3.85
N LYS A 451 -11.28 -26.09 -2.73
CA LYS A 451 -11.85 -26.33 -1.39
C LYS A 451 -13.06 -25.42 -1.07
N ALA A 452 -13.23 -24.35 -1.83
CA ALA A 452 -14.29 -23.37 -1.69
C ALA A 452 -15.52 -23.75 -2.54
#